data_652b63c50d59d70c03dcf0cc76b633e5
#
_entry.id   652b63c50d59d70c03dcf0cc76b633e5
#
_cell.length_a   1.000
_cell.length_b   1.000
_cell.length_c   1.000
_cell.angle_alpha   90.00
_cell.angle_beta   90.00
_cell.angle_gamma   90.00
#
_symmetry.space_group_name_H-M   'P 1'
#
loop_
_entity.id
_entity.type
_entity.pdbx_description
1 polymer ?
#
loop_
_entity_poly.entity_id
_entity_poly.type
_entity_poly.pdbx_seq_one_letter_code
_entity_poly.pdbx_strand_id
1 'polypeptide(L)'
;MKRITYLFTVIVLILGLSYVQCFAKMRTSPTTRTTTTREIEEEEEEITPEPFTGIKKRIGVASFENKSGWRGEGRIGDGMAEMLTTALHNTGRFIIVERPSLEDILSEQRLQEQGKLAGKTGPASNRLIGAQILIKGAVTEFESSKAGGGAGIIIKGIGIGGGGSVAHVGIDVRIFDTSTGQVLQSHRAVGEARTSGLAVGGVSGDVAFGIGGFSKTPLGEATRKAINDAVKFITREMENVPWQSGIIKVERSSVLISGGRDVNMSVGTTYNVYGVGEELIDPSTGLSLGREESQIGRIQVTSVEGKYSRAKILEGSGFKYGDVVK
;
A
#
# COMPACT_ATOMS: atom_id res chain seq x y z
N MET A 1 -84.67 -6.52 12.38
CA MET A 1 -83.52 -5.75 11.86
C MET A 1 -82.20 -6.56 11.69
N LYS A 2 -82.02 -7.74 12.25
CA LYS A 2 -80.80 -8.56 12.14
C LYS A 2 -80.68 -9.43 10.87
N ARG A 3 -81.72 -9.61 10.09
CA ARG A 3 -81.73 -10.44 8.85
C ARG A 3 -81.41 -9.67 7.57
N ILE A 4 -81.49 -8.36 7.55
CA ILE A 4 -81.21 -7.52 6.39
C ILE A 4 -79.69 -7.21 6.29
N THR A 5 -78.98 -7.12 7.41
CA THR A 5 -77.55 -6.84 7.46
C THR A 5 -76.74 -8.02 6.95
N TYR A 6 -77.16 -9.26 7.10
CA TYR A 6 -76.48 -10.44 6.59
C TYR A 6 -76.56 -10.61 5.07
N LEU A 7 -77.72 -10.13 4.49
CA LEU A 7 -77.86 -10.23 3.04
C LEU A 7 -76.99 -9.24 2.27
N PHE A 8 -76.72 -8.07 2.86
CA PHE A 8 -75.82 -7.07 2.25
C PHE A 8 -74.37 -7.49 2.32
N THR A 9 -73.89 -8.16 3.38
CA THR A 9 -72.49 -8.62 3.51
C THR A 9 -72.20 -9.78 2.57
N VAL A 10 -73.11 -10.66 2.28
CA VAL A 10 -72.95 -11.77 1.36
C VAL A 10 -72.93 -11.30 -0.10
N ILE A 11 -73.72 -10.28 -0.47
CA ILE A 11 -73.74 -9.72 -1.82
C ILE A 11 -72.43 -8.96 -2.13
N VAL A 12 -71.85 -8.24 -1.18
CA VAL A 12 -70.57 -7.53 -1.36
C VAL A 12 -69.44 -8.53 -1.49
N LEU A 13 -69.49 -9.68 -0.80
CA LEU A 13 -68.42 -10.74 -0.91
C LEU A 13 -68.49 -11.49 -2.24
N ILE A 14 -69.68 -11.69 -2.81
CA ILE A 14 -69.82 -12.37 -4.12
C ILE A 14 -69.48 -11.45 -5.26
N LEU A 15 -69.72 -10.15 -5.19
CA LEU A 15 -69.29 -9.18 -6.19
C LEU A 15 -67.74 -8.91 -6.15
N GLY A 16 -67.15 -9.01 -4.97
CA GLY A 16 -65.66 -8.90 -4.83
C GLY A 16 -64.87 -10.05 -5.46
N LEU A 17 -65.42 -11.28 -5.38
CA LEU A 17 -64.76 -12.45 -6.00
C LEU A 17 -64.90 -12.49 -7.52
N SER A 18 -65.93 -11.89 -8.10
CA SER A 18 -66.12 -11.84 -9.56
C SER A 18 -65.18 -10.82 -10.24
N TYR A 19 -64.71 -9.79 -9.49
CA TYR A 19 -63.79 -8.79 -10.03
C TYR A 19 -62.36 -9.29 -10.10
N VAL A 20 -61.96 -10.22 -9.24
CA VAL A 20 -60.58 -10.76 -9.23
C VAL A 20 -60.38 -11.79 -10.37
N GLN A 21 -61.43 -12.46 -10.85
CA GLN A 21 -61.29 -13.43 -11.94
C GLN A 21 -61.32 -12.82 -13.34
N CYS A 22 -61.73 -11.57 -13.53
CA CYS A 22 -61.75 -10.92 -14.82
C CYS A 22 -60.38 -10.30 -15.19
N PHE A 23 -59.51 -10.07 -14.21
CA PHE A 23 -58.15 -9.51 -14.45
C PHE A 23 -57.09 -10.56 -14.82
N ALA A 24 -57.42 -11.85 -14.73
CA ALA A 24 -56.46 -12.94 -14.98
C ALA A 24 -56.43 -13.43 -16.46
N LYS A 25 -57.23 -12.83 -17.34
CA LYS A 25 -57.37 -13.37 -18.73
C LYS A 25 -56.98 -12.38 -19.85
N MET A 26 -56.25 -11.32 -19.54
CA MET A 26 -55.60 -10.48 -20.55
C MET A 26 -54.06 -10.60 -20.47
N ARG A 27 -53.56 -11.79 -20.78
CA ARG A 27 -52.14 -11.95 -21.15
C ARG A 27 -52.03 -11.86 -22.66
N THR A 28 -51.93 -10.66 -23.16
CA THR A 28 -51.26 -10.40 -24.43
C THR A 28 -49.78 -10.38 -24.17
N SER A 29 -49.06 -11.24 -24.86
CA SER A 29 -47.59 -11.29 -24.85
C SER A 29 -47.03 -9.99 -25.36
N PRO A 30 -46.24 -9.22 -24.59
CA PRO A 30 -45.29 -8.33 -25.16
C PRO A 30 -43.97 -9.09 -25.23
N THR A 31 -43.43 -9.19 -26.42
CA THR A 31 -42.02 -9.45 -26.65
C THR A 31 -41.22 -8.34 -25.99
N THR A 32 -40.99 -8.46 -24.70
CA THR A 32 -40.06 -7.60 -23.98
C THR A 32 -38.66 -8.19 -24.19
N ARG A 33 -37.90 -7.58 -25.08
CA ARG A 33 -36.46 -7.71 -25.10
C ARG A 33 -35.97 -7.26 -23.72
N THR A 34 -35.82 -8.21 -22.82
CA THR A 34 -35.08 -8.00 -21.57
C THR A 34 -33.62 -7.83 -21.92
N THR A 35 -33.22 -6.58 -22.12
CA THR A 35 -31.81 -6.24 -22.02
C THR A 35 -31.42 -6.45 -20.58
N THR A 36 -30.94 -7.66 -20.29
CA THR A 36 -30.28 -7.97 -19.02
C THR A 36 -28.98 -7.16 -19.03
N THR A 37 -29.03 -5.96 -18.51
CA THR A 37 -27.83 -5.29 -18.03
C THR A 37 -27.31 -6.17 -16.89
N ARG A 38 -26.42 -7.09 -17.21
CA ARG A 38 -25.53 -7.68 -16.22
C ARG A 38 -24.72 -6.50 -15.71
N GLU A 39 -25.08 -5.97 -14.58
CA GLU A 39 -24.12 -5.33 -13.69
C GLU A 39 -23.10 -6.41 -13.40
N ILE A 40 -21.96 -6.30 -14.05
CA ILE A 40 -20.75 -7.01 -13.64
C ILE A 40 -20.38 -6.26 -12.35
N GLU A 41 -20.91 -6.71 -11.22
CA GLU A 41 -20.24 -6.56 -9.95
C GLU A 41 -18.93 -7.32 -10.16
N GLU A 42 -17.87 -6.59 -10.57
CA GLU A 42 -16.52 -7.04 -10.35
C GLU A 42 -16.41 -7.15 -8.81
N GLU A 43 -16.72 -8.31 -8.26
CA GLU A 43 -16.21 -8.70 -6.96
C GLU A 43 -14.70 -8.49 -7.06
N GLU A 44 -14.23 -7.38 -6.51
CA GLU A 44 -12.83 -7.25 -6.15
C GLU A 44 -12.59 -8.41 -5.17
N GLU A 45 -12.18 -9.56 -5.69
CA GLU A 45 -11.57 -10.60 -4.88
C GLU A 45 -10.49 -9.88 -4.08
N GLU A 46 -10.73 -9.69 -2.81
CA GLU A 46 -9.74 -9.24 -1.85
C GLU A 46 -8.69 -10.35 -1.81
N ILE A 47 -7.76 -10.26 -2.77
CA ILE A 47 -6.62 -11.17 -2.86
C ILE A 47 -5.86 -10.95 -1.57
N THR A 48 -6.17 -11.76 -0.56
CA THR A 48 -5.34 -11.87 0.62
C THR A 48 -3.99 -12.36 0.11
N PRO A 49 -2.97 -11.52 0.07
CA PRO A 49 -1.68 -11.91 -0.50
C PRO A 49 -1.16 -13.08 0.30
N GLU A 50 -0.74 -14.14 -0.38
CA GLU A 50 -0.06 -15.27 0.27
C GLU A 50 1.06 -14.74 1.16
N PRO A 51 1.24 -15.30 2.37
CA PRO A 51 2.28 -14.85 3.27
C PRO A 51 3.65 -14.87 2.59
N PHE A 52 4.31 -13.73 2.55
CA PHE A 52 5.66 -13.66 1.96
C PHE A 52 6.63 -14.51 2.75
N THR A 53 7.23 -15.49 2.11
CA THR A 53 8.18 -16.44 2.72
C THR A 53 9.65 -16.04 2.52
N GLY A 54 9.92 -15.03 1.68
CA GLY A 54 11.26 -14.52 1.41
C GLY A 54 11.84 -13.65 2.52
N ILE A 55 13.10 -13.28 2.38
CA ILE A 55 13.77 -12.35 3.30
C ILE A 55 13.26 -10.93 3.12
N LYS A 56 12.83 -10.31 4.21
CA LYS A 56 12.36 -8.92 4.21
C LYS A 56 13.52 -7.95 4.10
N LYS A 57 13.37 -6.95 3.23
CA LYS A 57 14.34 -5.87 3.03
C LYS A 57 13.92 -4.60 3.76
N ARG A 58 14.89 -3.81 4.23
CA ARG A 58 14.61 -2.56 4.96
C ARG A 58 14.48 -1.41 3.97
N ILE A 59 13.31 -0.79 3.96
CA ILE A 59 13.01 0.36 3.13
C ILE A 59 12.47 1.51 3.98
N GLY A 60 12.70 2.74 3.56
CA GLY A 60 12.07 3.93 4.11
C GLY A 60 11.26 4.64 3.03
N VAL A 61 10.12 5.21 3.40
CA VAL A 61 9.35 6.09 2.53
C VAL A 61 9.52 7.51 3.04
N ALA A 62 10.04 8.39 2.20
CA ALA A 62 10.14 9.82 2.51
C ALA A 62 8.83 10.54 2.16
N SER A 63 8.65 11.75 2.71
CA SER A 63 7.53 12.61 2.32
C SER A 63 7.54 12.87 0.81
N PHE A 64 6.35 12.96 0.21
CA PHE A 64 6.18 13.28 -1.20
C PHE A 64 5.99 14.77 -1.39
N GLU A 65 6.57 15.30 -2.46
CA GLU A 65 6.37 16.68 -2.86
C GLU A 65 5.03 16.84 -3.61
N ASN A 66 4.28 17.90 -3.34
CA ASN A 66 3.12 18.25 -4.15
C ASN A 66 3.55 19.13 -5.34
N LYS A 67 3.51 18.57 -6.54
CA LYS A 67 3.79 19.24 -7.81
C LYS A 67 2.57 19.32 -8.73
N SER A 68 1.42 18.82 -8.28
CA SER A 68 0.17 18.79 -9.07
C SER A 68 -0.51 20.17 -9.19
N GLY A 69 -0.08 21.14 -8.39
CA GLY A 69 -0.75 22.44 -8.30
C GLY A 69 -2.04 22.42 -7.46
N TRP A 70 -2.44 21.27 -6.93
CA TRP A 70 -3.59 21.16 -6.04
C TRP A 70 -3.38 21.94 -4.73
N ARG A 71 -4.38 22.77 -4.34
CA ARG A 71 -4.32 23.68 -3.20
C ARG A 71 -5.45 23.45 -2.18
N GLY A 72 -6.07 22.28 -2.19
CA GLY A 72 -7.10 21.91 -1.23
C GLY A 72 -6.53 21.76 0.20
N GLU A 73 -7.41 21.52 1.15
CA GLU A 73 -7.02 21.30 2.55
C GLU A 73 -6.18 20.03 2.70
N GLY A 74 -5.14 20.11 3.54
CA GLY A 74 -4.23 19.02 3.87
C GLY A 74 -2.98 18.94 2.99
N ARG A 75 -1.97 18.22 3.49
CA ARG A 75 -0.70 17.98 2.81
C ARG A 75 -0.80 16.71 1.98
N ILE A 76 -1.25 16.82 0.73
CA ILE A 76 -1.47 15.68 -0.17
C ILE A 76 -0.23 14.77 -0.30
N GLY A 77 0.96 15.35 -0.34
CA GLY A 77 2.20 14.58 -0.43
C GLY A 77 2.41 13.68 0.78
N ASP A 78 2.20 14.20 1.99
CA ASP A 78 2.33 13.40 3.21
C ASP A 78 1.30 12.28 3.25
N GLY A 79 0.02 12.58 2.94
CA GLY A 79 -1.01 11.55 2.89
C GLY A 79 -0.74 10.46 1.85
N MET A 80 -0.17 10.81 0.69
CA MET A 80 0.26 9.82 -0.30
C MET A 80 1.41 8.94 0.21
N ALA A 81 2.38 9.55 0.91
CA ALA A 81 3.49 8.80 1.52
C ALA A 81 3.00 7.84 2.61
N GLU A 82 2.05 8.27 3.45
CA GLU A 82 1.42 7.43 4.47
C GLU A 82 0.63 6.25 3.85
N MET A 83 -0.16 6.53 2.80
CA MET A 83 -0.90 5.47 2.09
C MET A 83 0.06 4.46 1.46
N LEU A 84 1.14 4.91 0.83
CA LEU A 84 2.16 4.03 0.26
C LEU A 84 2.87 3.23 1.34
N THR A 85 3.24 3.85 2.46
CA THR A 85 3.86 3.18 3.62
C THR A 85 2.97 2.06 4.14
N THR A 86 1.69 2.33 4.36
CA THR A 86 0.71 1.34 4.80
C THR A 86 0.54 0.21 3.81
N ALA A 87 0.41 0.53 2.52
CA ALA A 87 0.25 -0.46 1.46
C ALA A 87 1.49 -1.37 1.35
N LEU A 88 2.70 -0.82 1.40
CA LEU A 88 3.95 -1.59 1.40
C LEU A 88 4.09 -2.46 2.66
N HIS A 89 3.72 -1.94 3.84
CA HIS A 89 3.71 -2.72 5.08
C HIS A 89 2.78 -3.94 4.96
N ASN A 90 1.59 -3.75 4.41
CA ASN A 90 0.58 -4.80 4.25
C ASN A 90 1.00 -5.91 3.26
N THR A 91 1.98 -5.65 2.37
CA THR A 91 2.55 -6.72 1.53
C THR A 91 3.31 -7.77 2.35
N GLY A 92 3.71 -7.46 3.59
CA GLY A 92 4.54 -8.33 4.42
C GLY A 92 5.98 -8.53 3.93
N ARG A 93 6.37 -7.92 2.80
CA ARG A 93 7.67 -8.12 2.13
C ARG A 93 8.80 -7.24 2.67
N PHE A 94 8.45 -6.20 3.43
CA PHE A 94 9.39 -5.17 3.84
C PHE A 94 9.40 -4.94 5.35
N ILE A 95 10.53 -4.49 5.84
CA ILE A 95 10.66 -3.81 7.12
C ILE A 95 10.63 -2.32 6.81
N ILE A 96 9.53 -1.68 7.16
CA ILE A 96 9.40 -0.24 6.94
C ILE A 96 10.11 0.51 8.06
N VAL A 97 11.03 1.39 7.69
CA VAL A 97 11.74 2.27 8.62
C VAL A 97 11.15 3.67 8.51
N GLU A 98 10.66 4.16 9.63
CA GLU A 98 10.02 5.49 9.70
C GLU A 98 10.99 6.60 9.28
N ARG A 99 10.52 7.55 8.44
CA ARG A 99 11.28 8.71 7.99
C ARG A 99 10.51 10.03 8.14
N PRO A 100 9.22 10.13 7.77
CA PRO A 100 8.45 11.37 7.93
C PRO A 100 8.37 11.86 9.38
N SER A 101 8.16 10.96 10.34
CA SER A 101 8.03 11.27 11.77
C SER A 101 9.31 10.98 12.57
N LEU A 102 10.47 10.97 11.92
CA LEU A 102 11.75 10.67 12.58
C LEU A 102 12.05 11.63 13.72
N GLU A 103 11.67 12.90 13.60
CA GLU A 103 11.91 13.91 14.63
C GLU A 103 11.15 13.61 15.94
N ASP A 104 9.95 13.03 15.86
CA ASP A 104 9.19 12.62 17.04
C ASP A 104 9.92 11.51 17.79
N ILE A 105 10.49 10.53 17.06
CA ILE A 105 11.30 9.45 17.63
C ILE A 105 12.56 10.00 18.29
N LEU A 106 13.25 10.93 17.62
CA LEU A 106 14.45 11.56 18.17
C LEU A 106 14.11 12.42 19.39
N SER A 107 12.93 13.05 19.41
CA SER A 107 12.46 13.81 20.57
C SER A 107 12.27 12.92 21.79
N GLU A 108 11.68 11.72 21.63
CA GLU A 108 11.52 10.76 22.71
C GLU A 108 12.88 10.25 23.22
N GLN A 109 13.84 10.00 22.31
CA GLN A 109 15.21 9.63 22.70
C GLN A 109 15.89 10.75 23.50
N ARG A 110 15.72 12.03 23.11
CA ARG A 110 16.25 13.18 23.86
C ARG A 110 15.66 13.28 25.28
N LEU A 111 14.37 12.95 25.48
CA LEU A 111 13.76 12.90 26.82
C LEU A 111 14.45 11.86 27.70
N GLN A 112 14.80 10.72 27.14
CA GLN A 112 15.54 9.68 27.87
C GLN A 112 16.97 10.15 28.22
N GLU A 113 17.70 10.76 27.28
CA GLU A 113 19.05 11.28 27.51
C GLU A 113 19.08 12.38 28.55
N GLN A 114 18.05 13.20 28.63
CA GLN A 114 17.88 14.26 29.61
C GLN A 114 17.42 13.75 30.99
N GLY A 115 17.24 12.42 31.15
CA GLY A 115 16.77 11.83 32.40
C GLY A 115 15.34 12.20 32.80
N LYS A 116 14.52 12.65 31.84
CA LYS A 116 13.13 13.04 32.07
C LYS A 116 12.15 11.86 32.07
N LEU A 117 12.58 10.69 31.60
CA LEU A 117 11.78 9.47 31.61
C LEU A 117 12.10 8.63 32.84
N ALA A 118 11.09 7.93 33.36
CA ALA A 118 11.22 7.12 34.56
C ALA A 118 12.10 5.88 34.36
N GLY A 119 13.23 5.82 35.04
CA GLY A 119 14.09 4.66 35.10
C GLY A 119 14.56 4.14 33.74
N LYS A 120 14.33 2.83 33.48
CA LYS A 120 14.73 2.16 32.23
C LYS A 120 13.58 2.05 31.22
N THR A 121 12.57 2.90 31.30
CA THR A 121 11.38 2.83 30.43
C THR A 121 11.57 3.50 29.09
N GLY A 122 12.57 4.37 28.93
CA GLY A 122 12.81 5.08 27.69
C GLY A 122 13.56 4.26 26.64
N PRO A 123 13.50 4.70 25.38
CA PRO A 123 14.17 4.04 24.27
C PRO A 123 15.69 4.18 24.37
N ALA A 124 16.40 3.20 23.83
CA ALA A 124 17.87 3.31 23.67
C ALA A 124 18.19 4.33 22.57
N SER A 125 18.99 5.34 22.94
CA SER A 125 19.45 6.38 22.02
C SER A 125 20.50 5.85 21.02
N ASN A 126 20.62 6.54 19.88
CA ASN A 126 21.64 6.28 18.86
C ASN A 126 21.59 4.85 18.28
N ARG A 127 20.42 4.23 18.23
CA ARG A 127 20.20 2.86 17.71
C ARG A 127 19.11 2.78 16.64
N LEU A 128 18.92 3.86 15.88
CA LEU A 128 17.98 3.84 14.76
C LEU A 128 18.46 2.89 13.67
N ILE A 129 17.52 2.09 13.17
CA ILE A 129 17.79 1.18 12.06
C ILE A 129 17.85 1.98 10.77
N GLY A 130 18.93 1.80 9.98
CA GLY A 130 19.08 2.38 8.65
C GLY A 130 18.16 1.71 7.63
N ALA A 131 17.56 2.48 6.73
CA ALA A 131 16.98 1.94 5.51
C ALA A 131 18.10 1.61 4.52
N GLN A 132 17.99 0.50 3.81
CA GLN A 132 18.90 0.18 2.69
C GLN A 132 18.49 0.98 1.46
N ILE A 133 17.20 1.12 1.29
CA ILE A 133 16.56 1.79 0.16
C ILE A 133 15.64 2.88 0.70
N LEU A 134 15.68 4.04 0.05
CA LEU A 134 14.75 5.13 0.31
C LEU A 134 13.83 5.32 -0.91
N ILE A 135 12.54 5.36 -0.65
CA ILE A 135 11.52 5.67 -1.65
C ILE A 135 11.11 7.11 -1.46
N LYS A 136 11.23 7.90 -2.51
CA LYS A 136 10.77 9.30 -2.54
C LYS A 136 9.85 9.49 -3.74
N GLY A 137 8.84 10.34 -3.62
CA GLY A 137 7.92 10.61 -4.70
C GLY A 137 7.51 12.08 -4.81
N ALA A 138 6.75 12.35 -5.87
CA ALA A 138 6.06 13.60 -6.06
C ALA A 138 4.66 13.30 -6.63
N VAL A 139 3.65 13.98 -6.11
CA VAL A 139 2.32 14.00 -6.71
C VAL A 139 2.35 15.00 -7.85
N THR A 140 2.32 14.52 -9.08
CA THR A 140 2.46 15.34 -10.29
C THR A 140 1.12 15.70 -10.92
N GLU A 141 0.11 14.85 -10.71
CA GLU A 141 -1.25 15.05 -11.20
C GLU A 141 -2.24 14.66 -10.10
N PHE A 142 -3.22 15.53 -9.88
CA PHE A 142 -4.28 15.30 -8.91
C PHE A 142 -5.51 16.09 -9.33
N GLU A 143 -6.30 15.50 -10.22
CA GLU A 143 -7.37 16.18 -10.92
C GLU A 143 -8.68 15.38 -10.81
N SER A 144 -9.76 16.12 -10.65
CA SER A 144 -11.11 15.59 -10.82
C SER A 144 -11.87 16.52 -11.74
N SER A 145 -12.20 16.03 -12.93
CA SER A 145 -13.01 16.77 -13.89
C SER A 145 -14.41 16.17 -13.98
N LYS A 146 -15.42 17.05 -13.99
CA LYS A 146 -16.79 16.64 -14.32
C LYS A 146 -16.84 16.41 -15.84
N ALA A 147 -16.85 15.18 -16.26
CA ALA A 147 -17.13 14.84 -17.65
C ALA A 147 -18.64 14.98 -17.89
N GLY A 148 -19.08 16.12 -18.39
CA GLY A 148 -20.50 16.33 -18.64
C GLY A 148 -20.79 17.59 -19.40
N GLY A 149 -20.82 17.52 -20.72
CA GLY A 149 -21.67 18.32 -21.57
C GLY A 149 -23.01 17.63 -21.79
N GLY A 150 -23.74 17.32 -20.74
CA GLY A 150 -25.10 16.80 -20.80
C GLY A 150 -26.09 17.92 -20.48
N ALA A 151 -27.03 18.22 -21.41
CA ALA A 151 -28.14 19.09 -21.13
C ALA A 151 -28.93 18.55 -19.92
N GLY A 152 -28.75 19.17 -18.75
CA GLY A 152 -29.52 18.86 -17.56
C GLY A 152 -30.96 19.37 -17.73
N ILE A 153 -31.94 18.56 -17.42
CA ILE A 153 -33.36 18.99 -17.32
C ILE A 153 -33.59 19.40 -15.87
N ILE A 154 -33.94 20.67 -15.68
CA ILE A 154 -34.38 21.16 -14.36
C ILE A 154 -35.89 20.96 -14.24
N ILE A 155 -36.30 20.03 -13.40
CA ILE A 155 -37.74 19.84 -13.06
C ILE A 155 -37.94 20.30 -11.61
N LYS A 156 -38.71 21.35 -11.43
CA LYS A 156 -39.06 21.93 -10.11
C LYS A 156 -37.87 22.27 -9.21
N GLY A 157 -36.77 22.80 -9.81
CA GLY A 157 -35.60 23.22 -9.05
C GLY A 157 -34.61 22.08 -8.72
N ILE A 158 -34.88 20.87 -9.17
CA ILE A 158 -33.95 19.73 -9.07
C ILE A 158 -33.34 19.49 -10.44
N GLY A 159 -32.05 19.75 -10.56
CA GLY A 159 -31.29 19.43 -11.78
C GLY A 159 -31.02 17.93 -11.86
N ILE A 160 -31.61 17.29 -12.87
CA ILE A 160 -31.28 15.90 -13.22
C ILE A 160 -30.34 16.00 -14.43
N GLY A 161 -29.06 15.81 -14.22
CA GLY A 161 -28.05 15.79 -15.26
C GLY A 161 -27.27 14.47 -15.23
N GLY A 162 -27.25 13.76 -16.33
CA GLY A 162 -26.33 12.64 -16.51
C GLY A 162 -24.92 13.18 -16.77
N GLY A 163 -24.09 13.19 -15.73
CA GLY A 163 -22.70 13.59 -15.85
C GLY A 163 -21.81 12.60 -15.10
N GLY A 164 -20.85 11.98 -15.81
CA GLY A 164 -19.79 11.20 -15.19
C GLY A 164 -18.74 12.14 -14.58
N SER A 165 -18.05 11.68 -13.55
CA SER A 165 -16.84 12.34 -13.03
C SER A 165 -15.65 11.46 -13.36
N VAL A 166 -14.58 12.05 -13.87
CA VAL A 166 -13.31 11.37 -14.14
C VAL A 166 -12.28 11.96 -13.19
N ALA A 167 -11.61 11.09 -12.45
CA ALA A 167 -10.50 11.48 -11.60
C ALA A 167 -9.21 10.86 -12.15
N HIS A 168 -8.14 11.63 -12.08
CA HIS A 168 -6.81 11.22 -12.51
C HIS A 168 -5.79 11.60 -11.44
N VAL A 169 -4.91 10.64 -11.09
CA VAL A 169 -3.84 10.82 -10.11
C VAL A 169 -2.55 10.27 -10.68
N GLY A 170 -1.51 11.09 -10.73
CA GLY A 170 -0.16 10.70 -11.13
C GLY A 170 0.83 10.92 -10.00
N ILE A 171 1.65 9.90 -9.74
CA ILE A 171 2.70 9.91 -8.72
C ILE A 171 4.01 9.47 -9.37
N ASP A 172 5.01 10.33 -9.38
CA ASP A 172 6.37 9.93 -9.76
C ASP A 172 7.09 9.36 -8.55
N VAL A 173 7.50 8.10 -8.63
CA VAL A 173 8.19 7.37 -7.56
C VAL A 173 9.63 7.08 -7.98
N ARG A 174 10.58 7.28 -7.06
CA ARG A 174 12.00 6.99 -7.26
C ARG A 174 12.53 6.12 -6.13
N ILE A 175 13.38 5.18 -6.47
CA ILE A 175 14.07 4.27 -5.56
C ILE A 175 15.52 4.69 -5.50
N PHE A 176 16.02 4.98 -4.29
CA PHE A 176 17.40 5.42 -4.04
C PHE A 176 18.15 4.40 -3.21
N ASP A 177 19.38 4.13 -3.59
CA ASP A 177 20.36 3.52 -2.69
C ASP A 177 20.80 4.54 -1.66
N THR A 178 20.65 4.22 -0.37
CA THR A 178 20.98 5.17 0.71
C THR A 178 22.46 5.31 0.96
N SER A 179 23.28 4.36 0.50
CA SER A 179 24.75 4.38 0.66
C SER A 179 25.40 5.32 -0.34
N THR A 180 24.92 5.31 -1.58
CA THR A 180 25.52 6.07 -2.69
C THR A 180 24.69 7.31 -3.06
N GLY A 181 23.41 7.38 -2.68
CA GLY A 181 22.49 8.41 -3.14
C GLY A 181 22.03 8.23 -4.59
N GLN A 182 22.46 7.15 -5.24
CA GLN A 182 22.10 6.86 -6.63
C GLN A 182 20.61 6.57 -6.76
N VAL A 183 19.98 7.11 -7.82
CA VAL A 183 18.63 6.70 -8.24
C VAL A 183 18.76 5.36 -8.94
N LEU A 184 18.23 4.31 -8.33
CA LEU A 184 18.24 2.96 -8.92
C LEU A 184 17.17 2.82 -9.99
N GLN A 185 15.97 3.30 -9.69
CA GLN A 185 14.81 3.18 -10.57
C GLN A 185 13.85 4.36 -10.38
N SER A 186 13.07 4.63 -11.42
CA SER A 186 12.01 5.65 -11.40
C SER A 186 10.79 5.13 -12.15
N HIS A 187 9.59 5.42 -11.64
CA HIS A 187 8.33 5.01 -12.26
C HIS A 187 7.26 6.08 -12.04
N ARG A 188 6.41 6.25 -13.04
CA ARG A 188 5.21 7.06 -12.94
C ARG A 188 4.01 6.14 -12.70
N ALA A 189 3.53 6.10 -11.48
CA ALA A 189 2.34 5.37 -11.09
C ALA A 189 1.09 6.21 -11.39
N VAL A 190 0.10 5.62 -12.06
CA VAL A 190 -1.11 6.32 -12.49
C VAL A 190 -2.34 5.58 -11.99
N GLY A 191 -3.32 6.35 -11.53
CA GLY A 191 -4.64 5.85 -11.20
C GLY A 191 -5.74 6.68 -11.83
N GLU A 192 -6.71 6.00 -12.43
CA GLU A 192 -7.91 6.63 -13.00
C GLU A 192 -9.16 6.00 -12.40
N ALA A 193 -10.16 6.83 -12.16
CA ALA A 193 -11.48 6.38 -11.76
C ALA A 193 -12.56 7.17 -12.49
N ARG A 194 -13.65 6.49 -12.83
CA ARG A 194 -14.80 7.08 -13.50
C ARG A 194 -16.06 6.69 -12.77
N THR A 195 -16.90 7.66 -12.50
CA THR A 195 -18.27 7.36 -12.05
C THR A 195 -19.23 7.68 -13.19
N SER A 196 -20.04 6.70 -13.56
CA SER A 196 -21.22 6.87 -14.39
C SER A 196 -22.44 6.78 -13.46
N GLY A 197 -23.10 7.89 -13.19
CA GLY A 197 -24.29 7.89 -12.36
C GLY A 197 -25.06 9.20 -12.42
N LEU A 198 -26.37 9.12 -12.25
CA LEU A 198 -27.25 10.24 -11.97
C LEU A 198 -26.81 10.90 -10.66
N ALA A 199 -26.07 11.99 -10.75
CA ALA A 199 -25.72 12.80 -9.59
C ALA A 199 -26.96 13.51 -9.08
N VAL A 200 -27.58 12.95 -8.04
CA VAL A 200 -28.60 13.64 -7.26
C VAL A 200 -27.89 14.44 -6.17
N GLY A 201 -27.86 15.76 -6.35
CA GLY A 201 -27.49 16.70 -5.28
C GLY A 201 -26.01 17.01 -5.17
N GLY A 202 -25.70 18.30 -5.19
CA GLY A 202 -24.38 18.88 -5.17
C GLY A 202 -23.46 18.35 -4.10
N VAL A 203 -22.32 17.84 -4.56
CA VAL A 203 -21.12 17.80 -3.74
C VAL A 203 -20.36 19.08 -4.09
N SER A 204 -20.44 20.05 -3.20
CA SER A 204 -19.60 21.25 -3.23
C SER A 204 -18.15 20.85 -3.02
N GLY A 205 -17.27 21.37 -3.80
CA GLY A 205 -15.94 20.94 -4.16
C GLY A 205 -14.81 20.90 -3.13
N ASP A 206 -15.03 20.79 -1.86
CA ASP A 206 -13.91 20.71 -0.90
C ASP A 206 -13.92 19.38 -0.14
N VAL A 207 -13.41 18.33 -0.82
CA VAL A 207 -13.10 17.07 -0.13
C VAL A 207 -11.68 17.18 0.43
N ALA A 208 -11.56 17.39 1.74
CA ALA A 208 -10.28 17.42 2.42
C ALA A 208 -9.64 16.02 2.38
N PHE A 209 -8.36 15.98 2.00
CA PHE A 209 -7.55 14.78 2.06
C PHE A 209 -7.40 14.35 3.53
N GLY A 210 -7.79 13.12 3.85
CA GLY A 210 -7.73 12.57 5.22
C GLY A 210 -9.07 12.49 5.97
N ILE A 211 -10.16 13.00 5.41
CA ILE A 211 -11.50 12.80 5.99
C ILE A 211 -12.13 11.51 5.44
N GLY A 212 -12.79 10.73 6.29
CA GLY A 212 -13.34 9.40 5.96
C GLY A 212 -14.29 9.29 4.76
N GLY A 213 -14.68 10.43 4.15
CA GLY A 213 -15.42 10.46 2.88
C GLY A 213 -14.55 10.41 1.62
N PHE A 214 -13.24 10.72 1.71
CA PHE A 214 -12.33 10.74 0.56
C PHE A 214 -12.23 9.39 -0.15
N SER A 215 -12.15 8.31 0.61
CA SER A 215 -12.02 6.95 0.07
C SER A 215 -13.18 6.50 -0.83
N LYS A 216 -14.35 7.13 -0.71
CA LYS A 216 -15.55 6.84 -1.49
C LYS A 216 -15.73 7.75 -2.71
N THR A 217 -14.78 8.65 -2.95
CA THR A 217 -14.81 9.55 -4.10
C THR A 217 -14.04 8.95 -5.28
N PRO A 218 -14.34 9.35 -6.53
CA PRO A 218 -13.53 8.96 -7.69
C PRO A 218 -12.05 9.30 -7.51
N LEU A 219 -11.75 10.44 -6.89
CA LEU A 219 -10.39 10.87 -6.63
C LEU A 219 -9.69 9.95 -5.61
N GLY A 220 -10.42 9.49 -4.58
CA GLY A 220 -9.92 8.50 -3.63
C GLY A 220 -9.68 7.14 -4.27
N GLU A 221 -10.55 6.71 -5.19
CA GLU A 221 -10.35 5.48 -5.96
C GLU A 221 -9.14 5.59 -6.90
N ALA A 222 -9.02 6.68 -7.65
CA ALA A 222 -7.85 6.95 -8.49
C ALA A 222 -6.56 6.97 -7.67
N THR A 223 -6.59 7.57 -6.47
CA THR A 223 -5.45 7.56 -5.55
C THR A 223 -5.04 6.15 -5.16
N ARG A 224 -5.99 5.28 -4.77
CA ARG A 224 -5.67 3.89 -4.43
C ARG A 224 -5.08 3.13 -5.62
N LYS A 225 -5.59 3.33 -6.83
CA LYS A 225 -5.04 2.71 -8.04
C LYS A 225 -3.59 3.15 -8.30
N ALA A 226 -3.29 4.45 -8.18
CA ALA A 226 -1.92 4.95 -8.31
C ALA A 226 -0.98 4.38 -7.22
N ILE A 227 -1.43 4.32 -5.95
CA ILE A 227 -0.66 3.70 -4.87
C ILE A 227 -0.42 2.21 -5.14
N ASN A 228 -1.42 1.46 -5.58
CA ASN A 228 -1.28 0.04 -5.89
C ASN A 228 -0.30 -0.19 -7.06
N ASP A 229 -0.31 0.67 -8.07
CA ASP A 229 0.67 0.62 -9.17
C ASP A 229 2.09 0.89 -8.65
N ALA A 230 2.27 1.91 -7.80
CA ALA A 230 3.55 2.18 -7.14
C ALA A 230 4.03 0.99 -6.29
N VAL A 231 3.14 0.34 -5.53
CA VAL A 231 3.48 -0.86 -4.74
C VAL A 231 3.94 -2.01 -5.62
N LYS A 232 3.25 -2.29 -6.73
CA LYS A 232 3.64 -3.32 -7.69
C LYS A 232 5.03 -3.05 -8.28
N PHE A 233 5.28 -1.81 -8.68
CA PHE A 233 6.59 -1.38 -9.18
C PHE A 233 7.69 -1.60 -8.13
N ILE A 234 7.51 -1.04 -6.92
CA ILE A 234 8.50 -1.14 -5.84
C ILE A 234 8.77 -2.61 -5.49
N THR A 235 7.73 -3.42 -5.37
CA THR A 235 7.86 -4.83 -5.03
C THR A 235 8.72 -5.57 -6.06
N ARG A 236 8.45 -5.35 -7.36
CA ARG A 236 9.21 -5.97 -8.45
C ARG A 236 10.66 -5.51 -8.46
N GLU A 237 10.92 -4.22 -8.36
CA GLU A 237 12.29 -3.69 -8.40
C GLU A 237 13.11 -4.13 -7.18
N MET A 238 12.45 -4.23 -6.02
CA MET A 238 13.10 -4.72 -4.81
C MET A 238 13.50 -6.21 -4.88
N GLU A 239 12.93 -7.02 -5.78
CA GLU A 239 13.40 -8.40 -6.00
C GLU A 239 14.84 -8.41 -6.53
N ASN A 240 15.20 -7.44 -7.35
CA ASN A 240 16.54 -7.29 -7.93
C ASN A 240 17.59 -6.72 -6.94
N VAL A 241 17.18 -6.13 -5.82
CA VAL A 241 18.08 -5.63 -4.78
C VAL A 241 18.56 -6.81 -3.93
N PRO A 242 19.84 -7.15 -3.89
CA PRO A 242 20.31 -8.28 -3.10
C PRO A 242 20.09 -8.02 -1.60
N TRP A 243 19.63 -9.05 -0.88
CA TRP A 243 19.68 -9.01 0.57
C TRP A 243 21.10 -9.23 1.05
N GLN A 244 21.50 -8.46 2.03
CA GLN A 244 22.82 -8.57 2.64
C GLN A 244 22.72 -8.55 4.16
N SER A 245 23.59 -9.33 4.79
CA SER A 245 23.78 -9.38 6.23
C SER A 245 25.26 -9.41 6.56
N GLY A 246 25.59 -9.40 7.84
CA GLY A 246 26.97 -9.50 8.30
C GLY A 246 27.17 -10.59 9.35
N ILE A 247 28.36 -11.15 9.41
CA ILE A 247 28.77 -12.02 10.51
C ILE A 247 28.98 -11.16 11.76
N ILE A 248 28.25 -11.48 12.83
CA ILE A 248 28.34 -10.78 14.12
C ILE A 248 29.22 -11.52 15.14
N LYS A 249 29.44 -12.80 14.93
CA LYS A 249 30.35 -13.61 15.77
C LYS A 249 30.77 -14.88 15.03
N VAL A 250 32.01 -15.26 15.17
CA VAL A 250 32.55 -16.53 14.67
C VAL A 250 32.76 -17.46 15.85
N GLU A 251 32.32 -18.69 15.73
CA GLU A 251 32.53 -19.80 16.66
C GLU A 251 33.30 -20.92 15.95
N ARG A 252 33.68 -21.99 16.65
CA ARG A 252 34.55 -23.04 16.07
C ARG A 252 34.01 -23.67 14.77
N SER A 253 32.70 -23.97 14.73
CA SER A 253 32.04 -24.65 13.61
C SER A 253 30.81 -23.92 13.10
N SER A 254 30.53 -22.74 13.64
CA SER A 254 29.34 -21.95 13.32
C SER A 254 29.64 -20.46 13.36
N VAL A 255 28.76 -19.70 12.76
CA VAL A 255 28.74 -18.23 12.83
C VAL A 255 27.38 -17.74 13.29
N LEU A 256 27.38 -16.58 13.94
CA LEU A 256 26.15 -15.82 14.14
C LEU A 256 26.09 -14.74 13.09
N ILE A 257 24.94 -14.62 12.42
CA ILE A 257 24.68 -13.62 11.39
C ILE A 257 23.55 -12.68 11.83
N SER A 258 23.60 -11.44 11.39
CA SER A 258 22.52 -10.48 11.61
C SER A 258 21.27 -10.88 10.83
N GLY A 259 20.09 -10.66 11.42
CA GLY A 259 18.81 -11.09 10.88
C GLY A 259 18.31 -12.40 11.48
N GLY A 260 17.07 -12.36 11.91
CA GLY A 260 16.38 -13.47 12.55
C GLY A 260 14.94 -13.57 12.07
N ARG A 261 14.02 -13.83 13.00
CA ARG A 261 12.57 -13.82 12.68
C ARG A 261 12.07 -12.47 12.20
N ASP A 262 12.70 -11.38 12.60
CA ASP A 262 12.36 -10.01 12.17
C ASP A 262 12.50 -9.81 10.67
N VAL A 263 13.49 -10.45 10.03
CA VAL A 263 13.71 -10.42 8.57
C VAL A 263 13.14 -11.65 7.85
N ASN A 264 12.37 -12.49 8.54
CA ASN A 264 11.81 -13.74 8.00
C ASN A 264 12.89 -14.77 7.60
N MET A 265 13.99 -14.84 8.39
CA MET A 265 15.04 -15.85 8.21
C MET A 265 14.48 -17.27 8.42
N SER A 266 14.87 -18.22 7.59
CA SER A 266 14.40 -19.61 7.67
C SER A 266 15.55 -20.58 7.96
N VAL A 267 15.28 -21.56 8.83
CA VAL A 267 16.22 -22.66 9.09
C VAL A 267 16.39 -23.50 7.81
N GLY A 268 17.62 -23.94 7.56
CA GLY A 268 17.97 -24.74 6.38
C GLY A 268 18.45 -23.91 5.18
N THR A 269 18.18 -22.58 5.17
CA THR A 269 18.64 -21.72 4.08
C THR A 269 20.16 -21.63 4.08
N THR A 270 20.74 -21.69 2.88
CA THR A 270 22.20 -21.60 2.66
C THR A 270 22.55 -20.23 2.08
N TYR A 271 23.63 -19.65 2.58
CA TYR A 271 24.15 -18.36 2.15
C TYR A 271 25.64 -18.46 1.81
N ASN A 272 26.07 -17.66 0.85
CA ASN A 272 27.50 -17.44 0.57
C ASN A 272 28.03 -16.38 1.54
N VAL A 273 29.30 -16.56 1.93
CA VAL A 273 30.01 -15.60 2.76
C VAL A 273 31.14 -14.99 1.96
N TYR A 274 31.24 -13.68 2.02
CA TYR A 274 32.25 -12.89 1.33
C TYR A 274 33.13 -12.19 2.36
N GLY A 275 34.42 -12.43 2.28
CA GLY A 275 35.43 -11.68 3.03
C GLY A 275 35.53 -10.27 2.48
N VAL A 276 35.51 -9.29 3.39
CA VAL A 276 35.61 -7.87 3.05
C VAL A 276 37.06 -7.44 3.03
N GLY A 277 37.49 -7.03 1.85
CA GLY A 277 38.84 -6.51 1.57
C GLY A 277 38.97 -4.99 1.73
N GLU A 278 39.88 -4.41 0.96
CA GLU A 278 40.17 -2.98 0.97
C GLU A 278 38.98 -2.17 0.38
N GLU A 279 38.90 -0.92 0.81
CA GLU A 279 37.94 0.02 0.24
C GLU A 279 38.42 0.48 -1.13
N LEU A 280 37.57 0.36 -2.14
CA LEU A 280 37.85 0.78 -3.50
C LEU A 280 37.41 2.24 -3.66
N ILE A 281 38.39 3.11 -3.91
CA ILE A 281 38.16 4.54 -4.14
C ILE A 281 38.30 4.85 -5.62
N ASP A 282 37.30 5.49 -6.21
CA ASP A 282 37.37 6.01 -7.57
C ASP A 282 38.42 7.13 -7.64
N PRO A 283 39.49 6.97 -8.39
CA PRO A 283 40.57 7.96 -8.45
C PRO A 283 40.14 9.28 -9.11
N SER A 284 39.05 9.29 -9.87
CA SER A 284 38.56 10.49 -10.56
C SER A 284 37.65 11.34 -9.70
N THR A 285 36.85 10.72 -8.83
CA THR A 285 35.85 11.37 -8.01
C THR A 285 36.18 11.40 -6.52
N GLY A 286 37.11 10.55 -6.07
CA GLY A 286 37.42 10.34 -4.65
C GLY A 286 36.29 9.64 -3.87
N LEU A 287 35.28 9.16 -4.56
CA LEU A 287 34.14 8.47 -3.93
C LEU A 287 34.45 6.98 -3.71
N SER A 288 33.93 6.44 -2.62
CA SER A 288 33.98 5.01 -2.36
C SER A 288 33.10 4.26 -3.36
N LEU A 289 33.68 3.28 -4.05
CA LEU A 289 32.98 2.32 -4.91
C LEU A 289 32.53 1.07 -4.14
N GLY A 290 32.71 1.07 -2.80
CA GLY A 290 32.47 -0.07 -1.94
C GLY A 290 33.78 -0.73 -1.52
N ARG A 291 33.70 -1.98 -1.07
CA ARG A 291 34.86 -2.78 -0.67
C ARG A 291 35.02 -3.98 -1.57
N GLU A 292 36.25 -4.40 -1.77
CA GLU A 292 36.51 -5.65 -2.46
C GLU A 292 35.86 -6.81 -1.69
N GLU A 293 35.13 -7.66 -2.38
CA GLU A 293 34.48 -8.84 -1.80
C GLU A 293 34.94 -10.10 -2.51
N SER A 294 35.47 -11.06 -1.75
CA SER A 294 35.83 -12.37 -2.25
C SER A 294 35.05 -13.46 -1.53
N GLN A 295 34.47 -14.39 -2.25
CA GLN A 295 33.75 -15.50 -1.63
C GLN A 295 34.75 -16.39 -0.87
N ILE A 296 34.53 -16.54 0.44
CA ILE A 296 35.38 -17.31 1.33
C ILE A 296 34.73 -18.58 1.88
N GLY A 297 33.42 -18.77 1.65
CA GLY A 297 32.74 -19.98 2.06
C GLY A 297 31.22 -19.94 1.95
N ARG A 298 30.59 -20.99 2.48
CA ARG A 298 29.13 -21.14 2.59
C ARG A 298 28.71 -21.57 3.97
N ILE A 299 27.54 -21.08 4.40
CA ILE A 299 26.96 -21.37 5.71
C ILE A 299 25.49 -21.80 5.52
N GLN A 300 24.97 -22.61 6.47
CA GLN A 300 23.56 -22.98 6.49
C GLN A 300 22.94 -22.62 7.85
N VAL A 301 21.83 -21.93 7.82
CA VAL A 301 21.09 -21.54 9.04
C VAL A 301 20.59 -22.78 9.77
N THR A 302 20.90 -22.87 11.08
CA THR A 302 20.53 -23.98 11.96
C THR A 302 19.55 -23.58 13.05
N SER A 303 19.59 -22.31 13.49
CA SER A 303 18.58 -21.75 14.40
C SER A 303 18.35 -20.28 14.12
N VAL A 304 17.11 -19.81 14.39
CA VAL A 304 16.67 -18.44 14.12
C VAL A 304 16.14 -17.83 15.41
N GLU A 305 16.77 -16.75 15.82
CA GLU A 305 16.39 -15.94 16.98
C GLU A 305 15.59 -14.70 16.54
N GLY A 306 15.26 -13.81 17.47
CA GLY A 306 14.49 -12.60 17.15
C GLY A 306 15.17 -11.72 16.10
N LYS A 307 16.47 -11.40 16.28
CA LYS A 307 17.24 -10.44 15.48
C LYS A 307 18.55 -10.99 14.90
N TYR A 308 18.87 -12.24 15.16
CA TYR A 308 20.06 -12.90 14.62
C TYR A 308 19.77 -14.38 14.39
N SER A 309 20.63 -15.03 13.60
CA SER A 309 20.55 -16.46 13.34
C SER A 309 21.90 -17.12 13.53
N ARG A 310 21.89 -18.39 13.91
CA ARG A 310 23.07 -19.24 13.94
C ARG A 310 23.14 -20.05 12.67
N ALA A 311 24.30 -20.12 12.06
CA ALA A 311 24.53 -20.93 10.88
C ALA A 311 25.77 -21.80 11.05
N LYS A 312 25.70 -23.06 10.64
CA LYS A 312 26.86 -23.95 10.56
C LYS A 312 27.69 -23.61 9.32
N ILE A 313 28.99 -23.73 9.43
CA ILE A 313 29.90 -23.62 8.30
C ILE A 313 29.80 -24.91 7.49
N LEU A 314 29.46 -24.81 6.19
CA LEU A 314 29.45 -25.93 5.27
C LEU A 314 30.82 -26.10 4.61
N GLU A 315 31.41 -24.99 4.16
CA GLU A 315 32.71 -24.95 3.52
C GLU A 315 33.38 -23.58 3.72
N GLY A 316 34.67 -23.52 3.55
CA GLY A 316 35.48 -22.31 3.67
C GLY A 316 36.08 -22.11 5.04
N SER A 317 36.88 -21.05 5.16
CA SER A 317 37.62 -20.70 6.39
C SER A 317 37.98 -19.21 6.40
N GLY A 318 38.51 -18.74 7.53
CA GLY A 318 38.95 -17.33 7.61
C GLY A 318 37.83 -16.34 7.87
N PHE A 319 36.63 -16.81 8.24
CA PHE A 319 35.48 -15.95 8.59
C PHE A 319 35.82 -14.96 9.70
N LYS A 320 35.37 -13.73 9.55
CA LYS A 320 35.62 -12.65 10.51
C LYS A 320 34.32 -11.89 10.83
N TYR A 321 34.34 -11.15 11.92
CA TYR A 321 33.32 -10.16 12.21
C TYR A 321 33.24 -9.13 11.08
N GLY A 322 32.06 -8.87 10.58
CA GLY A 322 31.81 -7.92 9.52
C GLY A 322 31.87 -8.50 8.09
N ASP A 323 32.24 -9.78 7.92
CA ASP A 323 32.14 -10.42 6.60
C ASP A 323 30.69 -10.43 6.14
N VAL A 324 30.51 -10.28 4.83
CA VAL A 324 29.18 -10.12 4.20
C VAL A 324 28.58 -11.48 3.89
N VAL A 325 27.30 -11.61 4.18
CA VAL A 325 26.47 -12.79 3.92
C VAL A 325 25.42 -12.43 2.89
N LYS A 326 25.37 -13.18 1.77
CA LYS A 326 24.44 -12.97 0.65
C LYS A 326 23.77 -14.27 0.23
#